data_0344a871c869a82f74c3921c1d8b2b38
#
_entry.id   0344a871c869a82f74c3921c1d8b2b38
#
_cell.length_a   1.000
_cell.length_b   1.000
_cell.length_c   1.000
_cell.angle_alpha   90.00
_cell.angle_beta   90.00
_cell.angle_gamma   90.00
#
_symmetry.space_group_name_H-M   'P 1'
#
loop_
_entity.id
_entity.type
_entity.pdbx_description
1 polymer ?
#
loop_
_entity_poly.entity_id
_entity_poly.type
_entity_poly.pdbx_seq_one_letter_code
_entity_poly.pdbx_strand_id
1 'polypeptide(L)'
;MKNYAILFSLALTLGFTSCKNENKEKETETEEMTTETTELQEAPAEVKKLTVALDSKSGSTATGSVVFTEEDGEVSMTAVFEGLEPGMHAIHIHENADCSADDGTSAGGHWNPTKEKHGKWGDAEGYHKGDIGNFEADENGNGTITTTTDEWCLDCEDETKNVVGKGIIVHQGADDFTSQPSGAAGARVSCGGIIE
;
A
#
# COMPACT_ATOMS: atom_id res chain seq x y z
N MET A 1 9.73 31.85 39.75
CA MET A 1 9.95 33.30 39.72
C MET A 1 9.57 33.85 38.38
N LYS A 2 8.62 34.62 38.41
CA LYS A 2 7.94 35.78 37.78
C LYS A 2 6.79 35.42 36.85
N ASN A 3 5.60 35.62 37.43
CA ASN A 3 4.31 35.84 36.77
C ASN A 3 4.32 37.18 36.02
N TYR A 4 3.58 37.25 34.90
CA TYR A 4 2.90 38.47 34.51
C TYR A 4 1.53 38.11 33.88
N ALA A 5 0.49 38.41 34.68
CA ALA A 5 -0.88 38.60 34.23
C ALA A 5 -1.06 40.05 33.81
N ILE A 6 -1.75 40.29 32.68
CA ILE A 6 -2.30 41.64 32.38
C ILE A 6 -3.75 41.44 31.91
N LEU A 7 -4.65 41.92 32.77
CA LEU A 7 -6.05 42.23 32.56
C LEU A 7 -6.18 43.67 32.00
N PHE A 8 -7.04 43.88 30.99
CA PHE A 8 -7.75 45.17 30.77
C PHE A 8 -9.04 44.86 29.99
N SER A 9 -10.18 44.88 30.59
CA SER A 9 -11.13 45.93 31.01
C SER A 9 -11.74 46.76 29.86
N LEU A 10 -12.98 46.41 29.54
CA LEU A 10 -14.24 47.08 29.54
C LEU A 10 -14.33 48.47 28.85
N ALA A 11 -15.19 48.62 27.83
CA ALA A 11 -16.04 49.81 27.69
C ALA A 11 -17.27 49.53 26.79
N LEU A 12 -18.41 49.70 27.37
CA LEU A 12 -19.77 49.68 26.95
C LEU A 12 -20.15 51.09 26.42
N THR A 13 -20.78 51.24 25.25
CA THR A 13 -21.61 52.41 24.95
C THR A 13 -22.84 52.04 24.11
N LEU A 14 -23.97 52.21 24.72
CA LEU A 14 -25.30 52.26 24.11
C LEU A 14 -25.51 53.59 23.35
N GLY A 15 -26.18 53.50 22.19
CA GLY A 15 -26.69 54.68 21.51
C GLY A 15 -27.91 54.33 20.66
N PHE A 16 -29.12 54.57 21.21
CA PHE A 16 -30.36 54.56 20.48
C PHE A 16 -30.55 55.91 19.78
N THR A 17 -30.94 55.90 18.50
CA THR A 17 -31.82 56.95 17.97
C THR A 17 -32.69 56.37 16.85
N SER A 18 -33.98 56.46 17.11
CA SER A 18 -35.09 56.25 16.22
C SER A 18 -35.28 57.49 15.34
N CYS A 19 -35.48 57.34 14.06
CA CYS A 19 -36.26 58.29 13.26
C CYS A 19 -36.99 57.56 12.15
N LYS A 20 -38.31 57.68 12.25
CA LYS A 20 -39.37 57.30 11.33
C LYS A 20 -39.43 58.34 10.23
N ASN A 21 -39.44 57.98 8.95
CA ASN A 21 -40.13 58.73 7.92
C ASN A 21 -40.60 57.81 6.78
N GLU A 22 -41.89 57.86 6.55
CA GLU A 22 -42.60 57.22 5.45
C GLU A 22 -42.32 57.97 4.15
N ASN A 23 -41.96 57.25 3.09
CA ASN A 23 -42.51 57.53 1.78
C ASN A 23 -42.39 56.30 0.83
N LYS A 24 -43.41 56.08 0.15
CA LYS A 24 -43.91 55.09 -0.76
C LYS A 24 -43.16 55.10 -2.09
N GLU A 25 -43.03 53.90 -2.64
CA GLU A 25 -42.99 53.52 -4.04
C GLU A 25 -41.73 52.77 -4.52
N LYS A 26 -42.02 51.60 -4.85
CA LYS A 26 -41.67 50.79 -6.02
C LYS A 26 -40.89 49.52 -5.73
N GLU A 27 -41.68 48.44 -5.75
CA GLU A 27 -41.21 47.05 -5.82
C GLU A 27 -40.26 46.90 -7.00
N THR A 28 -39.05 46.42 -6.68
CA THR A 28 -38.23 45.67 -7.59
C THR A 28 -37.73 44.50 -6.79
N GLU A 29 -38.35 43.34 -7.02
CA GLU A 29 -37.87 42.05 -6.53
C GLU A 29 -36.47 41.83 -7.08
N THR A 30 -35.49 41.89 -6.20
CA THR A 30 -34.17 41.34 -6.45
C THR A 30 -34.17 39.94 -5.83
N GLU A 31 -34.30 38.93 -6.69
CA GLU A 31 -34.10 37.54 -6.29
C GLU A 31 -32.65 37.40 -5.79
N GLU A 32 -32.50 37.25 -4.50
CA GLU A 32 -31.29 36.79 -3.87
C GLU A 32 -31.13 35.32 -4.25
N MET A 33 -30.29 35.09 -5.26
CA MET A 33 -29.89 33.75 -5.68
C MET A 33 -28.95 33.19 -4.60
N THR A 34 -29.56 32.48 -3.66
CA THR A 34 -28.82 31.67 -2.67
C THR A 34 -28.10 30.57 -3.43
N THR A 35 -26.80 30.73 -3.63
CA THR A 35 -25.94 29.68 -4.15
C THR A 35 -25.78 28.63 -3.04
N GLU A 36 -26.64 27.61 -3.03
CA GLU A 36 -26.34 26.40 -2.27
C GLU A 36 -25.06 25.79 -2.84
N THR A 37 -23.97 25.96 -2.11
CA THR A 37 -22.75 25.17 -2.33
C THR A 37 -23.07 23.76 -1.88
N THR A 38 -23.46 22.90 -2.83
CA THR A 38 -23.52 21.47 -2.59
C THR A 38 -22.07 21.00 -2.36
N GLU A 39 -21.70 20.77 -1.10
CA GLU A 39 -20.52 19.98 -0.77
C GLU A 39 -20.72 18.61 -1.44
N LEU A 40 -19.92 18.34 -2.46
CA LEU A 40 -19.79 17.00 -3.01
C LEU A 40 -19.16 16.16 -1.90
N GLN A 41 -19.98 15.39 -1.22
CA GLN A 41 -19.54 14.36 -0.29
C GLN A 41 -18.85 13.30 -1.14
N GLU A 42 -17.51 13.28 -1.13
CA GLU A 42 -16.72 12.24 -1.75
C GLU A 42 -17.19 10.89 -1.21
N ALA A 43 -17.54 9.97 -2.09
CA ALA A 43 -17.88 8.61 -1.69
C ALA A 43 -16.68 8.01 -0.96
N PRO A 44 -16.88 7.19 0.09
CA PRO A 44 -15.76 6.53 0.75
C PRO A 44 -14.95 5.76 -0.28
N ALA A 45 -13.61 5.89 -0.22
CA ALA A 45 -12.72 5.13 -1.08
C ALA A 45 -13.02 3.63 -0.95
N GLU A 46 -13.08 2.93 -2.06
CA GLU A 46 -13.29 1.48 -2.07
C GLU A 46 -12.00 0.81 -1.63
N VAL A 47 -12.05 0.14 -0.48
CA VAL A 47 -10.92 -0.66 0.03
C VAL A 47 -11.00 -2.05 -0.55
N LYS A 48 -10.04 -2.41 -1.41
CA LYS A 48 -9.88 -3.78 -1.91
C LYS A 48 -8.95 -4.56 -1.01
N LYS A 49 -9.27 -5.83 -0.77
CA LYS A 49 -8.45 -6.71 0.08
C LYS A 49 -8.37 -8.10 -0.50
N LEU A 50 -7.16 -8.65 -0.56
CA LEU A 50 -6.88 -9.98 -1.04
C LEU A 50 -5.95 -10.71 -0.08
N THR A 51 -6.23 -12.00 0.19
CA THR A 51 -5.40 -12.82 1.08
C THR A 51 -4.89 -14.04 0.31
N VAL A 52 -3.58 -14.27 0.39
CA VAL A 52 -2.87 -15.36 -0.28
C VAL A 52 -2.32 -16.30 0.79
N ALA A 53 -2.64 -17.60 0.70
CA ALA A 53 -1.94 -18.61 1.48
C ALA A 53 -0.66 -19.03 0.77
N LEU A 54 0.40 -19.27 1.54
CA LEU A 54 1.68 -19.75 1.04
C LEU A 54 1.91 -21.18 1.47
N ASP A 55 2.11 -22.06 0.50
CA ASP A 55 2.41 -23.47 0.70
C ASP A 55 3.90 -23.75 0.59
N SER A 56 4.40 -24.71 1.36
CA SER A 56 5.80 -25.11 1.35
C SER A 56 6.24 -25.68 0.00
N LYS A 57 7.47 -25.40 -0.40
CA LYS A 57 8.13 -25.85 -1.63
C LYS A 57 9.53 -26.41 -1.34
N SER A 58 10.09 -27.13 -2.31
CA SER A 58 11.44 -27.67 -2.25
C SER A 58 11.71 -28.56 -1.01
N GLY A 59 10.66 -29.21 -0.46
CA GLY A 59 10.78 -30.03 0.75
C GLY A 59 10.98 -29.24 2.05
N SER A 60 10.77 -27.93 2.04
CA SER A 60 10.77 -27.08 3.25
C SER A 60 9.51 -27.28 4.10
N THR A 61 9.48 -26.65 5.27
CA THR A 61 8.30 -26.52 6.13
C THR A 61 7.73 -25.10 6.14
N ALA A 62 8.30 -24.20 5.30
CA ALA A 62 7.94 -22.79 5.26
C ALA A 62 6.54 -22.58 4.70
N THR A 63 5.65 -22.03 5.51
CA THR A 63 4.28 -21.64 5.15
C THR A 63 4.02 -20.20 5.57
N GLY A 64 2.88 -19.64 5.17
CA GLY A 64 2.55 -18.28 5.55
C GLY A 64 1.26 -17.76 4.96
N SER A 65 1.04 -16.49 5.16
CA SER A 65 -0.08 -15.75 4.59
C SER A 65 0.35 -14.34 4.22
N VAL A 66 -0.11 -13.88 3.07
CA VAL A 66 0.09 -12.51 2.61
C VAL A 66 -1.26 -11.82 2.46
N VAL A 67 -1.38 -10.64 3.01
CA VAL A 67 -2.56 -9.79 2.87
C VAL A 67 -2.17 -8.54 2.09
N PHE A 68 -2.87 -8.31 0.99
CA PHE A 68 -2.82 -7.06 0.24
C PHE A 68 -4.07 -6.24 0.58
N THR A 69 -3.88 -4.94 0.72
CA THR A 69 -4.97 -3.96 0.88
C THR A 69 -4.68 -2.78 -0.02
N GLU A 70 -5.62 -2.44 -0.91
CA GLU A 70 -5.54 -1.23 -1.75
C GLU A 70 -6.55 -0.20 -1.24
N GLU A 71 -6.05 1.00 -0.96
CA GLU A 71 -6.81 2.15 -0.54
C GLU A 71 -6.15 3.42 -1.11
N ASP A 72 -6.93 4.33 -1.66
CA ASP A 72 -6.47 5.61 -2.22
C ASP A 72 -5.32 5.49 -3.26
N GLY A 73 -5.27 4.36 -4.00
CA GLY A 73 -4.27 4.11 -5.03
C GLY A 73 -2.91 3.63 -4.51
N GLU A 74 -2.80 3.31 -3.23
CA GLU A 74 -1.65 2.64 -2.63
C GLU A 74 -2.00 1.20 -2.24
N VAL A 75 -1.08 0.28 -2.47
CA VAL A 75 -1.19 -1.12 -2.03
C VAL A 75 -0.26 -1.36 -0.87
N SER A 76 -0.83 -1.73 0.27
CA SER A 76 -0.11 -2.27 1.41
C SER A 76 -0.10 -3.79 1.36
N MET A 77 1.07 -4.40 1.50
CA MET A 77 1.27 -5.83 1.63
C MET A 77 1.82 -6.14 3.02
N THR A 78 1.18 -7.05 3.75
CA THR A 78 1.73 -7.61 4.99
C THR A 78 1.80 -9.12 4.84
N ALA A 79 2.99 -9.68 5.04
CA ALA A 79 3.24 -11.11 4.99
C ALA A 79 3.72 -11.61 6.35
N VAL A 80 3.20 -12.76 6.77
CA VAL A 80 3.62 -13.47 7.97
C VAL A 80 3.98 -14.90 7.60
N PHE A 81 5.05 -15.41 8.19
CA PHE A 81 5.64 -16.72 7.87
C PHE A 81 5.89 -17.53 9.12
N GLU A 82 5.88 -18.84 8.93
CA GLU A 82 6.26 -19.84 9.93
C GLU A 82 7.03 -20.99 9.27
N GLY A 83 7.81 -21.72 10.06
CA GLY A 83 8.55 -22.89 9.60
C GLY A 83 9.74 -22.61 8.70
N LEU A 84 10.24 -21.37 8.68
CA LEU A 84 11.48 -20.96 8.02
C LEU A 84 12.71 -21.41 8.82
N GLU A 85 13.85 -21.56 8.17
CA GLU A 85 15.13 -21.60 8.86
C GLU A 85 15.43 -20.22 9.46
N PRO A 86 16.02 -20.11 10.67
CA PRO A 86 16.41 -18.82 11.21
C PRO A 86 17.40 -18.06 10.33
N GLY A 87 17.16 -16.76 10.14
CA GLY A 87 18.06 -15.88 9.36
C GLY A 87 17.32 -15.05 8.30
N MET A 88 18.10 -14.55 7.35
CA MET A 88 17.56 -13.67 6.29
C MET A 88 16.98 -14.47 5.13
N HIS A 89 15.80 -14.08 4.70
CA HIS A 89 15.09 -14.64 3.54
C HIS A 89 14.66 -13.53 2.61
N ALA A 90 14.65 -13.81 1.31
CA ALA A 90 14.08 -12.93 0.31
C ALA A 90 12.62 -13.29 0.02
N ILE A 91 11.85 -12.28 -0.33
CA ILE A 91 10.49 -12.43 -0.85
C ILE A 91 10.34 -11.62 -2.13
N HIS A 92 9.73 -12.24 -3.16
CA HIS A 92 9.53 -11.61 -4.46
C HIS A 92 8.14 -11.91 -5.03
N ILE A 93 7.64 -11.01 -5.88
CA ILE A 93 6.52 -11.32 -6.78
C ILE A 93 7.10 -11.93 -8.06
N HIS A 94 6.55 -13.07 -8.47
CA HIS A 94 6.91 -13.83 -9.66
C HIS A 94 5.83 -13.71 -10.76
N GLU A 95 6.18 -14.06 -11.99
CA GLU A 95 5.37 -13.83 -13.20
C GLU A 95 3.99 -14.49 -13.17
N ASN A 96 3.85 -15.67 -12.54
CA ASN A 96 2.65 -16.49 -12.62
C ASN A 96 2.15 -16.90 -11.23
N ALA A 97 0.81 -16.93 -11.07
CA ALA A 97 0.16 -17.46 -9.86
C ALA A 97 0.28 -18.99 -9.71
N ASP A 98 0.99 -19.67 -10.62
CA ASP A 98 1.11 -21.11 -10.65
C ASP A 98 2.17 -21.60 -9.66
N CYS A 99 1.71 -22.28 -8.61
CA CYS A 99 2.54 -22.94 -7.60
C CYS A 99 2.48 -24.48 -7.70
N SER A 100 2.16 -25.04 -8.87
CA SER A 100 1.96 -26.50 -9.03
C SER A 100 3.25 -27.31 -8.96
N ALA A 101 4.41 -26.73 -9.36
CA ALA A 101 5.70 -27.42 -9.26
C ALA A 101 6.17 -27.54 -7.82
N ASP A 102 6.73 -28.71 -7.46
CA ASP A 102 7.22 -28.99 -6.10
C ASP A 102 8.36 -28.07 -5.67
N ASP A 103 9.12 -27.53 -6.63
CA ASP A 103 10.20 -26.58 -6.40
C ASP A 103 9.80 -25.13 -6.64
N GLY A 104 8.52 -24.85 -6.90
CA GLY A 104 7.98 -23.51 -7.14
C GLY A 104 8.38 -22.89 -8.47
N THR A 105 9.05 -23.62 -9.39
CA THR A 105 9.53 -23.07 -10.66
C THR A 105 8.41 -22.71 -11.64
N SER A 106 7.20 -23.27 -11.48
CA SER A 106 6.01 -22.92 -12.28
C SER A 106 5.60 -21.44 -12.14
N ALA A 107 5.97 -20.77 -11.06
CA ALA A 107 5.74 -19.33 -10.88
C ALA A 107 6.56 -18.44 -11.83
N GLY A 108 7.52 -18.98 -12.57
CA GLY A 108 8.35 -18.21 -13.53
C GLY A 108 9.49 -17.45 -12.86
N GLY A 109 9.97 -16.40 -13.53
CA GLY A 109 10.96 -15.44 -13.01
C GLY A 109 10.33 -14.37 -12.11
N HIS A 110 11.15 -13.41 -11.66
CA HIS A 110 10.60 -12.21 -10.97
C HIS A 110 9.68 -11.44 -11.92
N TRP A 111 8.59 -10.93 -11.41
CA TRP A 111 7.69 -10.09 -12.18
C TRP A 111 8.36 -8.77 -12.57
N ASN A 112 8.64 -8.64 -13.87
CA ASN A 112 9.41 -7.53 -14.44
C ASN A 112 8.74 -6.96 -15.70
N PRO A 113 7.60 -6.29 -15.58
CA PRO A 113 6.87 -5.74 -16.72
C PRO A 113 7.62 -4.58 -17.40
N THR A 114 8.48 -3.90 -16.68
CA THR A 114 9.26 -2.73 -17.16
C THR A 114 10.60 -3.10 -17.80
N LYS A 115 10.99 -4.40 -17.73
CA LYS A 115 12.22 -4.94 -18.32
C LYS A 115 13.51 -4.30 -17.76
N GLU A 116 13.47 -3.92 -16.50
CA GLU A 116 14.63 -3.43 -15.76
C GLU A 116 15.52 -4.58 -15.31
N LYS A 117 16.74 -4.28 -14.86
CA LYS A 117 17.58 -5.25 -14.19
C LYS A 117 17.11 -5.50 -12.76
N HIS A 118 17.42 -6.67 -12.22
CA HIS A 118 17.20 -6.96 -10.81
C HIS A 118 17.98 -5.99 -9.92
N GLY A 119 17.35 -5.55 -8.82
CA GLY A 119 17.98 -4.63 -7.88
C GLY A 119 17.18 -4.44 -6.60
N LYS A 120 17.65 -3.54 -5.74
CA LYS A 120 16.94 -3.17 -4.54
C LYS A 120 15.76 -2.26 -4.90
N TRP A 121 14.60 -2.50 -4.30
CA TRP A 121 13.42 -1.65 -4.48
C TRP A 121 13.75 -0.15 -4.33
N GLY A 122 13.37 0.65 -5.32
CA GLY A 122 13.62 2.10 -5.35
C GLY A 122 15.04 2.49 -5.78
N ASP A 123 15.88 1.55 -6.21
CA ASP A 123 17.22 1.87 -6.70
C ASP A 123 17.15 2.61 -8.04
N ALA A 124 17.89 3.70 -8.14
CA ALA A 124 17.99 4.50 -9.36
C ALA A 124 18.59 3.76 -10.55
N GLU A 125 19.34 2.68 -10.30
CA GLU A 125 19.90 1.82 -11.35
C GLU A 125 18.88 0.84 -11.96
N GLY A 126 17.71 0.68 -11.36
CA GLY A 126 16.63 -0.21 -11.77
C GLY A 126 16.36 -1.33 -10.76
N TYR A 127 15.15 -1.85 -10.81
CA TYR A 127 14.66 -3.00 -10.05
C TYR A 127 13.41 -3.57 -10.74
N HIS A 128 13.09 -4.84 -10.47
CA HIS A 128 11.84 -5.43 -10.93
C HIS A 128 10.68 -4.97 -10.05
N LYS A 129 9.49 -4.87 -10.61
CA LYS A 129 8.26 -4.60 -9.84
C LYS A 129 7.95 -5.68 -8.79
N GLY A 130 8.60 -6.82 -8.91
CA GLY A 130 8.52 -7.93 -7.97
C GLY A 130 9.65 -7.99 -6.93
N ASP A 131 10.64 -7.11 -6.95
CA ASP A 131 11.81 -7.16 -6.05
C ASP A 131 11.48 -6.55 -4.68
N ILE A 132 10.66 -7.23 -3.86
CA ILE A 132 10.21 -6.72 -2.55
C ILE A 132 11.39 -6.55 -1.58
N GLY A 133 12.26 -7.57 -1.49
CA GLY A 133 13.46 -7.52 -0.67
C GLY A 133 13.57 -8.61 0.39
N ASN A 134 14.26 -8.29 1.49
CA ASN A 134 14.62 -9.24 2.53
C ASN A 134 13.88 -8.99 3.83
N PHE A 135 13.64 -10.07 4.59
CA PHE A 135 13.16 -10.04 5.98
C PHE A 135 13.92 -11.08 6.81
N GLU A 136 13.84 -10.94 8.12
CA GLU A 136 14.48 -11.85 9.07
C GLU A 136 13.47 -12.82 9.66
N ALA A 137 13.81 -14.11 9.68
CA ALA A 137 13.12 -15.14 10.45
C ALA A 137 13.82 -15.32 11.80
N ASP A 138 13.03 -15.37 12.87
CA ASP A 138 13.51 -15.56 14.24
C ASP A 138 14.01 -17.00 14.49
N GLU A 139 14.50 -17.27 15.71
CA GLU A 139 15.01 -18.59 16.12
C GLU A 139 13.91 -19.69 16.08
N ASN A 140 12.63 -19.31 16.01
CA ASN A 140 11.49 -20.25 15.91
C ASN A 140 10.99 -20.37 14.47
N GLY A 141 11.61 -19.71 13.50
CA GLY A 141 11.25 -19.74 12.09
C GLY A 141 10.07 -18.83 11.74
N ASN A 142 9.76 -17.84 12.58
CA ASN A 142 8.70 -16.85 12.29
C ASN A 142 9.31 -15.60 11.68
N GLY A 143 8.67 -15.09 10.64
CA GLY A 143 9.08 -13.86 9.98
C GLY A 143 7.89 -12.98 9.62
N THR A 144 8.13 -11.70 9.46
CA THR A 144 7.09 -10.75 9.00
C THR A 144 7.74 -9.65 8.17
N ILE A 145 7.07 -9.26 7.10
CA ILE A 145 7.44 -8.09 6.31
C ILE A 145 6.18 -7.31 5.92
N THR A 146 6.29 -5.98 5.92
CA THR A 146 5.26 -5.08 5.41
C THR A 146 5.89 -4.09 4.44
N THR A 147 5.22 -3.84 3.32
CA THR A 147 5.59 -2.81 2.36
C THR A 147 4.34 -2.09 1.86
N THR A 148 4.48 -0.84 1.44
CA THR A 148 3.42 -0.04 0.85
C THR A 148 3.96 0.68 -0.38
N THR A 149 3.18 0.70 -1.46
CA THR A 149 3.60 1.31 -2.73
C THR A 149 2.39 1.71 -3.59
N ASP A 150 2.55 2.75 -4.37
CA ASP A 150 1.66 3.17 -5.47
C ASP A 150 2.06 2.55 -6.82
N GLU A 151 3.09 1.70 -6.83
CA GLU A 151 3.56 1.00 -8.03
C GLU A 151 2.83 -0.32 -8.29
N TRP A 152 1.94 -0.75 -7.38
CA TRP A 152 1.07 -1.91 -7.51
C TRP A 152 -0.40 -1.50 -7.52
N CYS A 153 -1.25 -2.41 -7.99
CA CYS A 153 -2.70 -2.34 -7.85
C CYS A 153 -3.30 -3.75 -7.75
N LEU A 154 -4.52 -3.83 -7.24
CA LEU A 154 -5.33 -5.05 -7.19
C LEU A 154 -6.42 -4.97 -8.26
N ASP A 155 -6.31 -5.81 -9.30
CA ASP A 155 -7.30 -5.91 -10.38
C ASP A 155 -7.55 -4.56 -11.08
N CYS A 156 -6.50 -3.96 -11.63
CA CYS A 156 -6.58 -2.77 -12.46
C CYS A 156 -6.21 -3.05 -13.92
N GLU A 157 -6.54 -2.13 -14.82
CA GLU A 157 -6.24 -2.26 -16.25
C GLU A 157 -4.75 -2.11 -16.60
N ASP A 158 -3.95 -1.51 -15.70
CA ASP A 158 -2.51 -1.35 -15.91
C ASP A 158 -1.76 -2.65 -15.55
N GLU A 159 -1.49 -3.47 -16.55
CA GLU A 159 -0.76 -4.74 -16.39
C GLU A 159 0.66 -4.56 -15.83
N THR A 160 1.22 -3.36 -15.87
CA THR A 160 2.54 -3.07 -15.28
C THR A 160 2.48 -2.81 -13.77
N LYS A 161 1.27 -2.70 -13.22
CA LYS A 161 1.01 -2.52 -11.80
C LYS A 161 0.18 -3.65 -11.18
N ASN A 162 -0.60 -4.37 -12.01
CA ASN A 162 -1.54 -5.38 -11.52
C ASN A 162 -0.81 -6.63 -11.00
N VAL A 163 -0.90 -6.85 -9.67
CA VAL A 163 -0.30 -8.01 -9.00
C VAL A 163 -1.21 -9.25 -9.01
N VAL A 164 -2.49 -9.11 -9.37
CA VAL A 164 -3.41 -10.26 -9.50
C VAL A 164 -2.96 -11.14 -10.68
N GLY A 165 -2.96 -12.45 -10.49
CA GLY A 165 -2.44 -13.41 -11.44
C GLY A 165 -0.93 -13.67 -11.32
N LYS A 166 -0.23 -13.03 -10.37
CA LYS A 166 1.19 -13.21 -10.06
C LYS A 166 1.38 -14.18 -8.90
N GLY A 167 2.63 -14.63 -8.70
CA GLY A 167 2.99 -15.51 -7.60
C GLY A 167 3.80 -14.80 -6.53
N ILE A 168 3.62 -15.17 -5.27
CA ILE A 168 4.56 -14.83 -4.20
C ILE A 168 5.51 -16.01 -3.99
N ILE A 169 6.80 -15.73 -3.98
CA ILE A 169 7.85 -16.70 -3.65
C ILE A 169 8.65 -16.19 -2.45
N VAL A 170 8.86 -17.09 -1.48
CA VAL A 170 9.85 -16.93 -0.42
C VAL A 170 11.06 -17.79 -0.76
N HIS A 171 12.25 -17.23 -0.60
CA HIS A 171 13.51 -17.89 -0.91
C HIS A 171 14.24 -18.37 0.35
N GLN A 172 15.13 -19.34 0.16
CA GLN A 172 15.92 -19.96 1.23
C GLN A 172 16.88 -18.98 1.91
N GLY A 173 17.40 -18.00 1.18
CA GLY A 173 18.40 -17.06 1.65
C GLY A 173 18.05 -15.61 1.30
N ALA A 174 18.96 -14.72 1.64
CA ALA A 174 18.84 -13.31 1.32
C ALA A 174 19.07 -13.03 -0.17
N ASP A 175 18.37 -12.05 -0.68
CA ASP A 175 18.67 -11.36 -1.93
C ASP A 175 19.89 -10.46 -1.73
N ASP A 176 20.91 -10.58 -2.60
CA ASP A 176 22.10 -9.73 -2.60
C ASP A 176 21.90 -8.41 -3.36
N PHE A 177 20.73 -8.20 -3.99
CA PHE A 177 20.30 -7.03 -4.78
C PHE A 177 21.16 -6.73 -6.01
N THR A 178 22.09 -7.59 -6.37
CA THR A 178 23.09 -7.34 -7.43
C THR A 178 23.22 -8.45 -8.45
N SER A 179 23.13 -9.71 -8.01
CA SER A 179 23.26 -10.88 -8.88
C SER A 179 22.07 -11.00 -9.82
N GLN A 180 22.35 -11.01 -11.12
CA GLN A 180 21.31 -11.14 -12.13
C GLN A 180 20.97 -12.61 -12.40
N PRO A 181 19.73 -12.95 -12.67
CA PRO A 181 18.54 -12.08 -12.73
C PRO A 181 17.74 -12.00 -11.42
N SER A 182 18.19 -12.56 -10.29
CA SER A 182 17.32 -12.82 -9.13
C SER A 182 18.01 -12.76 -7.76
N GLY A 183 19.14 -12.03 -7.64
CA GLY A 183 19.78 -11.74 -6.35
C GLY A 183 20.39 -12.94 -5.61
N ALA A 184 20.59 -14.07 -6.30
CA ALA A 184 21.21 -15.29 -5.75
C ALA A 184 20.53 -15.81 -4.45
N ALA A 185 19.25 -15.56 -4.25
CA ALA A 185 18.50 -15.85 -3.01
C ALA A 185 18.28 -17.36 -2.73
N GLY A 186 18.69 -18.25 -3.63
CA GLY A 186 18.65 -19.70 -3.43
C GLY A 186 17.30 -20.34 -3.80
N ALA A 187 17.03 -21.49 -3.18
CA ALA A 187 15.83 -22.27 -3.45
C ALA A 187 14.54 -21.52 -3.08
N ARG A 188 13.43 -21.85 -3.75
CA ARG A 188 12.10 -21.35 -3.43
C ARG A 188 11.51 -22.24 -2.34
N VAL A 189 11.33 -21.72 -1.15
CA VAL A 189 10.90 -22.50 0.03
C VAL A 189 9.40 -22.38 0.30
N SER A 190 8.73 -21.36 -0.26
CA SER A 190 7.27 -21.22 -0.17
C SER A 190 6.72 -20.49 -1.39
N CYS A 191 5.47 -20.82 -1.78
CA CYS A 191 4.80 -20.26 -2.96
C CYS A 191 3.31 -20.08 -2.70
N GLY A 192 2.74 -18.98 -3.20
CA GLY A 192 1.29 -18.71 -3.22
C GLY A 192 0.88 -17.89 -4.42
N GLY A 193 -0.26 -18.23 -5.04
CA GLY A 193 -0.82 -17.47 -6.15
C GLY A 193 -1.64 -16.29 -5.66
N ILE A 194 -1.43 -15.11 -6.22
CA ILE A 194 -2.26 -13.92 -5.99
C ILE A 194 -3.48 -14.03 -6.90
N ILE A 195 -4.51 -14.66 -6.41
CA ILE A 195 -5.76 -14.94 -7.12
C ILE A 195 -6.96 -14.50 -6.26
N GLU A 196 -8.06 -14.06 -6.91
CA GLU A 196 -9.34 -13.76 -6.27
C GLU A 196 -10.08 -15.03 -5.81
#